data_e4efb29f6f9c864248583cbe3badae6a
#
_entry.id   e4efb29f6f9c864248583cbe3badae6a
#
_cell.length_a   1.000
_cell.length_b   1.000
_cell.length_c   1.000
_cell.angle_alpha   90.00
_cell.angle_beta   90.00
_cell.angle_gamma   90.00
#
_symmetry.space_group_name_H-M   'P 1'
#
loop_
_entity.id
_entity.type
_entity.pdbx_description
1 polymer ?
#
loop_
_entity_poly.entity_id
_entity_poly.type
_entity_poly.pdbx_seq_one_letter_code
_entity_poly.pdbx_strand_id
1 'polypeptide(L)'
;MNKSSRYSHVFFIQLVGLLFLLSACSTTHQTNYFQDLHPGESEQKVVSPLTVKIRPGDQISILVNSRDPQLTNLFNLPILSQQVGQVSQGSGSSRGLSGYTVDDRGEIDFPVLGKIHVAGKSRSEIAAFIKDALIKGNYVKDPVVTVEFMNLTISVLGEVNNPGRFNIDRDQMTLLDAISMAGDLTIYGKRDKVMVLREENGAQRVYGIDLCSASQMYASPAYNLQQNDVIYVEPNTVRARQSTVNGNNVRSTSFWISLASLLTTISVLVFK
;
A
#
# COMPACT_ATOMS: atom_id res chain seq x y z
N MET A 1 -70.70 -4.86 7.38
CA MET A 1 -69.33 -4.98 6.77
C MET A 1 -68.70 -6.17 7.44
N ASN A 2 -68.47 -7.27 6.65
CA ASN A 2 -68.14 -8.59 7.19
C ASN A 2 -66.78 -8.65 7.85
N LYS A 3 -66.68 -9.17 9.10
CA LYS A 3 -65.44 -9.40 9.84
C LYS A 3 -64.39 -10.17 8.99
N SER A 4 -64.82 -11.08 8.14
CA SER A 4 -63.97 -11.88 7.23
C SER A 4 -63.26 -11.04 6.19
N SER A 5 -63.84 -9.96 5.64
CA SER A 5 -63.20 -9.06 4.67
C SER A 5 -62.05 -8.24 5.28
N ARG A 6 -62.15 -7.85 6.55
CA ARG A 6 -61.06 -7.09 7.23
C ARG A 6 -59.83 -7.95 7.48
N TYR A 7 -59.98 -9.21 7.85
CA TYR A 7 -58.85 -10.13 8.02
C TYR A 7 -58.13 -10.41 6.69
N SER A 8 -58.85 -10.51 5.60
CA SER A 8 -58.27 -10.69 4.26
C SER A 8 -57.42 -9.49 3.85
N HIS A 9 -57.85 -8.26 4.09
CA HIS A 9 -57.07 -7.06 3.78
C HIS A 9 -55.81 -6.93 4.66
N VAL A 10 -55.90 -7.23 5.94
CA VAL A 10 -54.76 -7.21 6.86
C VAL A 10 -53.72 -8.26 6.48
N PHE A 11 -54.17 -9.49 6.17
CA PHE A 11 -53.27 -10.55 5.70
C PHE A 11 -52.61 -10.20 4.36
N PHE A 12 -53.34 -9.58 3.42
CA PHE A 12 -52.79 -9.14 2.14
C PHE A 12 -51.71 -8.04 2.31
N ILE A 13 -51.96 -7.07 3.20
CA ILE A 13 -50.98 -6.00 3.51
C ILE A 13 -49.72 -6.58 4.17
N GLN A 14 -49.85 -7.56 5.06
CA GLN A 14 -48.71 -8.25 5.68
C GLN A 14 -47.94 -9.07 4.66
N LEU A 15 -48.60 -9.76 3.74
CA LEU A 15 -47.96 -10.53 2.68
C LEU A 15 -47.19 -9.63 1.70
N VAL A 16 -47.79 -8.50 1.31
CA VAL A 16 -47.13 -7.50 0.46
C VAL A 16 -45.92 -6.88 1.18
N GLY A 17 -46.05 -6.55 2.46
CA GLY A 17 -44.92 -6.07 3.28
C GLY A 17 -43.78 -7.08 3.38
N LEU A 18 -44.09 -8.37 3.52
CA LEU A 18 -43.11 -9.46 3.53
C LEU A 18 -42.38 -9.61 2.18
N LEU A 19 -43.11 -9.45 1.06
CA LEU A 19 -42.51 -9.49 -0.29
C LEU A 19 -41.56 -8.35 -0.55
N PHE A 20 -41.82 -7.16 -0.02
CA PHE A 20 -40.90 -6.01 -0.11
C PHE A 20 -39.59 -6.22 0.67
N LEU A 21 -39.55 -7.03 1.71
CA LEU A 21 -38.35 -7.35 2.48
C LEU A 21 -37.42 -8.33 1.76
N LEU A 22 -37.90 -9.05 0.74
CA LEU A 22 -37.10 -10.03 -0.01
C LEU A 22 -36.31 -9.46 -1.18
N SER A 23 -36.49 -8.18 -1.56
CA SER A 23 -35.87 -7.56 -2.71
C SER A 23 -34.49 -6.87 -2.40
N ALA A 24 -33.91 -7.10 -1.24
CA ALA A 24 -32.66 -6.47 -0.82
C ALA A 24 -31.42 -7.30 -1.21
N CYS A 25 -31.33 -7.81 -2.45
CA CYS A 25 -30.09 -8.36 -2.98
C CYS A 25 -29.22 -7.22 -3.51
N SER A 26 -28.30 -6.75 -2.70
CA SER A 26 -27.21 -5.88 -3.15
C SER A 26 -26.10 -6.73 -3.76
N THR A 27 -25.75 -6.44 -4.99
CA THR A 27 -24.72 -7.12 -5.75
C THR A 27 -23.33 -6.87 -5.15
N THR A 28 -22.54 -7.91 -4.94
CA THR A 28 -21.18 -7.92 -4.40
C THR A 28 -20.11 -7.44 -5.40
N HIS A 29 -20.47 -6.66 -6.41
CA HIS A 29 -19.57 -6.19 -7.48
C HIS A 29 -18.35 -5.40 -6.96
N GLN A 30 -18.39 -4.87 -5.76
CA GLN A 30 -17.33 -4.00 -5.22
C GLN A 30 -16.17 -4.75 -4.54
N THR A 31 -16.19 -6.08 -4.53
CA THR A 31 -15.16 -6.88 -3.83
C THR A 31 -14.18 -7.58 -4.75
N ASN A 32 -14.44 -7.62 -6.07
CA ASN A 32 -13.59 -8.32 -7.03
C ASN A 32 -12.63 -7.34 -7.71
N TYR A 33 -11.39 -7.79 -7.89
CA TYR A 33 -10.38 -7.11 -8.70
C TYR A 33 -10.61 -7.36 -10.19
N PHE A 34 -10.12 -6.46 -11.06
CA PHE A 34 -9.92 -6.70 -12.49
C PHE A 34 -11.16 -7.21 -13.24
N GLN A 35 -12.31 -6.59 -13.00
CA GLN A 35 -13.59 -7.03 -13.57
C GLN A 35 -13.67 -6.87 -15.11
N ASP A 36 -12.76 -6.07 -15.67
CA ASP A 36 -12.61 -5.83 -17.11
C ASP A 36 -11.62 -6.78 -17.80
N LEU A 37 -11.01 -7.74 -17.09
CA LEU A 37 -10.10 -8.71 -17.68
C LEU A 37 -10.84 -9.99 -18.08
N HIS A 38 -10.63 -10.39 -19.32
CA HIS A 38 -11.08 -11.67 -19.86
C HIS A 38 -9.89 -12.54 -20.26
N PRO A 39 -9.79 -13.79 -19.78
CA PRO A 39 -8.68 -14.66 -20.10
C PRO A 39 -8.51 -14.86 -21.62
N GLY A 40 -7.32 -14.54 -22.13
CA GLY A 40 -6.96 -14.70 -23.54
C GLY A 40 -7.38 -13.55 -24.47
N GLU A 41 -8.19 -12.59 -24.02
CA GLU A 41 -8.68 -11.49 -24.88
C GLU A 41 -8.19 -10.11 -24.45
N SER A 42 -7.60 -9.99 -23.24
CA SER A 42 -7.23 -8.69 -22.68
C SER A 42 -5.73 -8.49 -22.70
N GLU A 43 -5.27 -7.53 -23.50
CA GLU A 43 -3.91 -7.00 -23.46
C GLU A 43 -3.95 -5.58 -22.87
N GLN A 44 -3.24 -5.35 -21.77
CA GLN A 44 -3.24 -4.07 -21.07
C GLN A 44 -1.89 -3.38 -21.22
N LYS A 45 -1.91 -2.11 -21.63
CA LYS A 45 -0.71 -1.28 -21.65
C LYS A 45 -0.38 -0.83 -20.23
N VAL A 46 0.69 -1.38 -19.70
CA VAL A 46 1.22 -0.97 -18.38
C VAL A 46 2.10 0.27 -18.56
N VAL A 47 1.92 1.26 -17.70
CA VAL A 47 2.82 2.42 -17.64
C VAL A 47 4.22 1.93 -17.30
N SER A 48 5.21 2.33 -18.12
CA SER A 48 6.60 1.94 -17.91
C SER A 48 7.07 2.31 -16.51
N PRO A 49 7.76 1.40 -15.80
CA PRO A 49 8.25 1.66 -14.47
C PRO A 49 9.18 2.87 -14.46
N LEU A 50 9.00 3.75 -13.50
CA LEU A 50 9.91 4.84 -13.24
C LEU A 50 11.10 4.30 -12.45
N THR A 51 12.30 4.49 -12.94
CA THR A 51 13.52 4.18 -12.19
C THR A 51 13.57 5.08 -10.95
N VAL A 52 13.72 4.48 -9.78
CA VAL A 52 13.87 5.22 -8.53
C VAL A 52 15.14 6.07 -8.59
N LYS A 53 14.99 7.36 -8.32
CA LYS A 53 16.08 8.33 -8.28
C LYS A 53 16.33 8.77 -6.85
N ILE A 54 17.59 8.92 -6.51
CA ILE A 54 18.05 9.37 -5.20
C ILE A 54 17.63 10.82 -4.96
N ARG A 55 17.22 11.11 -3.73
CA ARG A 55 16.82 12.44 -3.25
C ARG A 55 17.66 12.83 -2.02
N PRO A 56 17.79 14.14 -1.72
CA PRO A 56 18.32 14.57 -0.43
C PRO A 56 17.58 13.93 0.75
N GLY A 57 18.32 13.48 1.76
CA GLY A 57 17.80 12.74 2.91
C GLY A 57 17.73 11.22 2.73
N ASP A 58 17.97 10.70 1.53
CA ASP A 58 18.06 9.26 1.30
C ASP A 58 19.32 8.68 1.93
N GLN A 59 19.20 7.41 2.31
CA GLN A 59 20.34 6.62 2.76
C GLN A 59 20.64 5.53 1.74
N ILE A 60 21.90 5.46 1.32
CA ILE A 60 22.38 4.47 0.38
C ILE A 60 23.56 3.72 0.95
N SER A 61 23.63 2.44 0.68
CA SER A 61 24.80 1.61 0.92
C SER A 61 25.60 1.49 -0.38
N ILE A 62 26.89 1.66 -0.29
CA ILE A 62 27.81 1.49 -1.42
C ILE A 62 28.85 0.47 -1.00
N LEU A 63 28.92 -0.63 -1.75
CA LEU A 63 29.90 -1.67 -1.55
C LEU A 63 30.81 -1.77 -2.77
N VAL A 64 32.09 -1.64 -2.53
CA VAL A 64 33.15 -1.80 -3.54
C VAL A 64 33.85 -3.13 -3.29
N ASN A 65 33.85 -4.01 -4.28
CA ASN A 65 34.60 -5.25 -4.28
C ASN A 65 35.68 -5.21 -5.37
N SER A 66 36.83 -5.79 -5.08
CA SER A 66 37.90 -5.98 -6.06
C SER A 66 38.63 -7.29 -5.76
N ARG A 67 39.57 -7.68 -6.67
CA ARG A 67 40.42 -8.85 -6.44
C ARG A 67 41.39 -8.68 -5.28
N ASP A 68 41.70 -7.42 -4.94
CA ASP A 68 42.57 -7.11 -3.80
C ASP A 68 41.69 -6.72 -2.58
N PRO A 69 41.60 -7.58 -1.56
CA PRO A 69 40.79 -7.31 -0.38
C PRO A 69 41.30 -6.14 0.47
N GLN A 70 42.58 -5.84 0.41
CA GLN A 70 43.17 -4.71 1.18
C GLN A 70 42.71 -3.38 0.61
N LEU A 71 42.68 -3.25 -0.72
CA LEU A 71 42.15 -2.07 -1.38
C LEU A 71 40.63 -1.92 -1.16
N THR A 72 39.91 -3.02 -1.15
CA THR A 72 38.48 -3.02 -0.91
C THR A 72 38.08 -2.38 0.43
N ASN A 73 38.86 -2.66 1.48
CA ASN A 73 38.59 -2.13 2.82
C ASN A 73 38.75 -0.61 2.92
N LEU A 74 39.51 0.03 2.01
CA LEU A 74 39.67 1.48 2.01
C LEU A 74 38.43 2.24 1.53
N PHE A 75 37.58 1.60 0.74
CA PHE A 75 36.38 2.22 0.14
C PHE A 75 35.10 1.87 0.86
N ASN A 76 35.12 0.83 1.66
CA ASN A 76 33.94 0.39 2.39
C ASN A 76 33.92 0.99 3.79
N LEU A 77 32.83 1.63 4.16
CA LEU A 77 32.64 2.10 5.52
C LEU A 77 32.69 0.92 6.49
N PRO A 78 33.41 1.03 7.61
CA PRO A 78 33.43 -0.04 8.61
C PRO A 78 32.01 -0.28 9.13
N ILE A 79 31.64 -1.55 9.23
CA ILE A 79 30.38 -1.96 9.86
C ILE A 79 30.55 -1.67 11.36
N LEU A 80 30.03 -0.53 11.80
CA LEU A 80 29.94 -0.24 13.22
C LEU A 80 28.84 -1.10 13.84
N SER A 81 29.16 -2.34 14.17
CA SER A 81 28.39 -3.07 15.17
C SER A 81 28.61 -2.40 16.52
N GLN A 82 27.82 -1.35 16.82
CA GLN A 82 27.72 -0.85 18.16
C GLN A 82 27.01 -1.89 19.04
N GLN A 83 27.76 -2.84 19.49
CA GLN A 83 27.39 -3.66 20.64
C GLN A 83 28.28 -3.28 21.80
N VAL A 84 28.01 -2.12 22.40
CA VAL A 84 28.46 -1.85 23.75
C VAL A 84 27.47 -2.57 24.67
N GLY A 85 27.85 -3.78 25.10
CA GLY A 85 27.40 -4.37 26.35
C GLY A 85 26.05 -5.08 26.40
N GLN A 86 25.71 -5.94 25.42
CA GLN A 86 24.74 -7.03 25.69
C GLN A 86 25.06 -8.30 24.92
N VAL A 87 25.39 -9.34 25.65
CA VAL A 87 25.43 -10.73 25.15
C VAL A 87 23.99 -11.18 24.98
N SER A 88 23.46 -11.11 23.78
CA SER A 88 22.20 -11.78 23.43
C SER A 88 22.52 -12.89 22.44
N GLN A 89 22.49 -14.13 22.93
CA GLN A 89 22.32 -15.33 22.11
C GLN A 89 20.94 -15.25 21.45
N GLY A 90 20.89 -14.93 20.16
CA GLY A 90 19.66 -14.90 19.37
C GLY A 90 20.00 -14.78 17.90
N SER A 91 19.79 -15.84 17.15
CA SER A 91 19.96 -15.96 15.71
C SER A 91 19.39 -14.78 14.94
N GLY A 92 20.20 -14.10 14.16
CA GLY A 92 19.80 -13.07 13.24
C GLY A 92 20.76 -11.90 13.23
N SER A 93 22.00 -12.11 12.76
CA SER A 93 22.94 -11.04 12.52
C SER A 93 22.44 -10.20 11.33
N SER A 94 21.61 -9.20 11.60
CA SER A 94 21.50 -8.04 10.73
C SER A 94 22.89 -7.39 10.72
N ARG A 95 23.70 -7.72 9.73
CA ARG A 95 24.90 -6.95 9.41
C ARG A 95 24.41 -5.57 9.03
N GLY A 96 24.44 -4.63 9.99
CA GLY A 96 24.14 -3.24 9.72
C GLY A 96 25.16 -2.74 8.70
N LEU A 97 24.79 -2.68 7.44
CA LEU A 97 25.58 -1.98 6.42
C LEU A 97 25.67 -0.52 6.84
N SER A 98 26.86 0.02 6.95
CA SER A 98 27.06 1.44 7.10
C SER A 98 26.62 2.14 5.81
N GLY A 99 25.73 3.11 5.93
CA GLY A 99 25.18 3.84 4.78
C GLY A 99 25.69 5.27 4.73
N TYR A 100 25.62 5.84 3.54
CA TYR A 100 25.83 7.26 3.28
C TYR A 100 24.48 7.96 3.31
N THR A 101 24.38 9.06 4.05
CA THR A 101 23.21 9.95 3.99
C THR A 101 23.45 11.01 2.94
N VAL A 102 22.54 11.18 2.02
CA VAL A 102 22.58 12.22 0.99
C VAL A 102 22.24 13.56 1.64
N ASP A 103 23.15 14.52 1.52
CA ASP A 103 22.98 15.85 2.11
C ASP A 103 21.95 16.71 1.34
N ASP A 104 21.65 17.90 1.85
CA ASP A 104 20.70 18.84 1.24
C ASP A 104 21.14 19.35 -0.15
N ARG A 105 22.44 19.21 -0.47
CA ARG A 105 22.99 19.53 -1.80
C ARG A 105 22.93 18.36 -2.75
N GLY A 106 22.45 17.21 -2.29
CA GLY A 106 22.38 15.98 -3.07
C GLY A 106 23.72 15.26 -3.18
N GLU A 107 24.64 15.48 -2.22
CA GLU A 107 25.99 14.92 -2.23
C GLU A 107 26.17 13.88 -1.11
N ILE A 108 27.10 12.96 -1.33
CA ILE A 108 27.63 12.06 -0.30
C ILE A 108 29.13 12.27 -0.20
N ASP A 109 29.72 12.03 0.98
CA ASP A 109 31.16 12.03 1.18
C ASP A 109 31.70 10.60 1.09
N PHE A 110 32.29 10.27 -0.07
CA PHE A 110 32.78 8.93 -0.36
C PHE A 110 34.28 8.83 -0.12
N PRO A 111 34.79 7.79 0.56
CA PRO A 111 36.22 7.64 0.84
C PRO A 111 37.08 7.76 -0.43
N VAL A 112 38.19 8.48 -0.32
CA VAL A 112 39.16 8.72 -1.38
C VAL A 112 38.68 9.62 -2.52
N LEU A 113 37.39 9.52 -2.93
CA LEU A 113 36.84 10.35 -4.01
C LEU A 113 36.28 11.68 -3.51
N GLY A 114 36.05 11.81 -2.18
CA GLY A 114 35.46 13.01 -1.58
C GLY A 114 33.99 13.16 -1.92
N LYS A 115 33.52 14.39 -2.08
CA LYS A 115 32.12 14.71 -2.34
C LYS A 115 31.68 14.30 -3.74
N ILE A 116 30.61 13.51 -3.80
CA ILE A 116 30.01 13.01 -5.03
C ILE A 116 28.54 13.42 -5.09
N HIS A 117 28.13 14.09 -6.16
CA HIS A 117 26.75 14.43 -6.38
C HIS A 117 25.96 13.21 -6.88
N VAL A 118 24.97 12.75 -6.08
CA VAL A 118 24.18 11.54 -6.32
C VAL A 118 22.69 11.83 -6.52
N ALA A 119 22.18 12.99 -6.09
CA ALA A 119 20.78 13.33 -6.28
C ALA A 119 20.36 13.33 -7.75
N GLY A 120 19.17 12.82 -8.03
CA GLY A 120 18.62 12.67 -9.38
C GLY A 120 19.21 11.52 -10.19
N LYS A 121 20.16 10.77 -9.65
CA LYS A 121 20.75 9.58 -10.29
C LYS A 121 20.07 8.31 -9.79
N SER A 122 20.09 7.27 -10.63
CA SER A 122 19.72 5.90 -10.25
C SER A 122 20.88 5.18 -9.57
N ARG A 123 20.60 4.04 -8.92
CA ARG A 123 21.64 3.18 -8.33
C ARG A 123 22.70 2.78 -9.36
N SER A 124 22.26 2.40 -10.56
CA SER A 124 23.15 1.97 -11.65
C SER A 124 24.04 3.11 -12.16
N GLU A 125 23.51 4.33 -12.26
CA GLU A 125 24.30 5.50 -12.68
C GLU A 125 25.35 5.87 -11.65
N ILE A 126 25.05 5.75 -10.35
CA ILE A 126 26.00 6.00 -9.27
C ILE A 126 27.08 4.91 -9.25
N ALA A 127 26.67 3.64 -9.36
CA ALA A 127 27.63 2.54 -9.41
C ALA A 127 28.59 2.68 -10.58
N ALA A 128 28.09 3.03 -11.77
CA ALA A 128 28.91 3.30 -12.94
C ALA A 128 29.86 4.49 -12.73
N PHE A 129 29.36 5.59 -12.17
CA PHE A 129 30.17 6.78 -11.88
C PHE A 129 31.33 6.48 -10.92
N ILE A 130 31.03 5.81 -9.80
CA ILE A 130 32.06 5.45 -8.81
C ILE A 130 33.07 4.48 -9.42
N LYS A 131 32.62 3.47 -10.15
CA LYS A 131 33.49 2.52 -10.85
C LYS A 131 34.45 3.23 -11.78
N ASP A 132 33.95 4.14 -12.62
CA ASP A 132 34.77 4.90 -13.57
C ASP A 132 35.76 5.81 -12.84
N ALA A 133 35.35 6.47 -11.75
CA ALA A 133 36.23 7.33 -10.96
C ALA A 133 37.37 6.55 -10.31
N LEU A 134 37.07 5.35 -9.77
CA LEU A 134 38.10 4.48 -9.17
C LEU A 134 39.11 3.97 -10.20
N ILE A 135 38.66 3.63 -11.42
CA ILE A 135 39.55 3.20 -12.52
C ILE A 135 40.42 4.38 -13.02
N LYS A 136 39.80 5.53 -13.29
CA LYS A 136 40.50 6.73 -13.79
C LYS A 136 41.52 7.27 -12.80
N GLY A 137 41.19 7.20 -11.50
CA GLY A 137 42.14 7.57 -10.44
C GLY A 137 43.25 6.54 -10.19
N ASN A 138 43.22 5.42 -10.93
CA ASN A 138 44.15 4.29 -10.76
C ASN A 138 44.16 3.71 -9.33
N TYR A 139 43.03 3.84 -8.61
CA TYR A 139 42.89 3.31 -7.25
C TYR A 139 42.61 1.80 -7.27
N VAL A 140 41.77 1.34 -8.20
CA VAL A 140 41.41 -0.07 -8.36
C VAL A 140 41.31 -0.41 -9.85
N LYS A 141 41.85 -1.56 -10.25
CA LYS A 141 41.88 -1.97 -11.67
C LYS A 141 40.55 -2.60 -12.14
N ASP A 142 39.89 -3.34 -11.26
CA ASP A 142 38.70 -4.13 -11.59
C ASP A 142 37.62 -4.01 -10.49
N PRO A 143 37.14 -2.78 -10.17
CA PRO A 143 36.13 -2.62 -9.13
C PRO A 143 34.77 -3.12 -9.59
N VAL A 144 34.07 -3.84 -8.69
CA VAL A 144 32.65 -4.13 -8.76
C VAL A 144 31.97 -3.25 -7.70
N VAL A 145 31.14 -2.31 -8.15
CA VAL A 145 30.44 -1.38 -7.26
C VAL A 145 28.95 -1.75 -7.21
N THR A 146 28.46 -1.99 -6.01
CA THR A 146 27.04 -2.24 -5.76
C THR A 146 26.49 -1.08 -4.93
N VAL A 147 25.36 -0.52 -5.36
CA VAL A 147 24.65 0.56 -4.66
C VAL A 147 23.27 0.07 -4.30
N GLU A 148 22.88 0.18 -3.04
CA GLU A 148 21.56 -0.20 -2.55
C GLU A 148 20.94 0.91 -1.72
N PHE A 149 19.63 1.04 -1.80
CA PHE A 149 18.88 1.93 -0.92
C PHE A 149 18.68 1.28 0.44
N MET A 150 18.77 2.08 1.51
CA MET A 150 18.60 1.60 2.88
C MET A 150 17.28 2.05 3.52
N ASN A 151 16.71 3.15 3.08
CA ASN A 151 15.54 3.77 3.71
C ASN A 151 14.36 4.02 2.76
N LEU A 152 14.34 3.36 1.60
CA LEU A 152 13.18 3.45 0.74
C LEU A 152 11.98 2.80 1.40
N THR A 153 10.94 3.57 1.66
CA THR A 153 9.73 3.07 2.29
C THR A 153 8.48 3.64 1.62
N ILE A 154 7.40 2.89 1.74
CA ILE A 154 6.03 3.33 1.49
C ILE A 154 5.20 3.12 2.73
N SER A 155 4.07 3.81 2.81
CA SER A 155 3.10 3.63 3.90
C SER A 155 1.77 3.14 3.34
N VAL A 156 1.19 2.12 3.96
CA VAL A 156 -0.15 1.61 3.61
C VAL A 156 -1.07 1.79 4.80
N LEU A 157 -2.15 2.51 4.62
CA LEU A 157 -3.08 2.91 5.67
C LEU A 157 -4.53 2.59 5.29
N GLY A 158 -5.40 2.52 6.29
CA GLY A 158 -6.84 2.33 6.14
C GLY A 158 -7.27 0.87 6.20
N GLU A 159 -8.22 0.47 5.38
CA GLU A 159 -8.88 -0.85 5.43
C GLU A 159 -8.07 -1.93 4.69
N VAL A 160 -6.86 -2.20 5.19
CA VAL A 160 -5.99 -3.32 4.82
C VAL A 160 -5.76 -4.22 6.03
N ASN A 161 -5.31 -5.46 5.82
CA ASN A 161 -5.14 -6.39 6.93
C ASN A 161 -3.97 -5.99 7.84
N ASN A 162 -2.86 -5.50 7.29
CA ASN A 162 -1.67 -5.09 8.03
C ASN A 162 -1.26 -3.67 7.62
N PRO A 163 -1.89 -2.62 8.17
CA PRO A 163 -1.46 -1.26 7.89
C PRO A 163 -0.09 -0.99 8.51
N GLY A 164 0.76 -0.24 7.80
CA GLY A 164 2.09 0.05 8.30
C GLY A 164 3.01 0.69 7.26
N ARG A 165 4.28 0.82 7.65
CA ARG A 165 5.35 1.24 6.75
C ARG A 165 6.11 0.01 6.26
N PHE A 166 6.33 -0.07 4.96
CA PHE A 166 7.01 -1.18 4.30
C PHE A 166 8.25 -0.70 3.57
N ASN A 167 9.33 -1.47 3.69
CA ASN A 167 10.57 -1.19 2.97
C ASN A 167 10.45 -1.64 1.52
N ILE A 168 11.00 -0.85 0.61
CA ILE A 168 11.16 -1.19 -0.80
C ILE A 168 12.55 -1.82 -0.97
N ASP A 169 12.59 -3.09 -1.30
CA ASP A 169 13.82 -3.90 -1.48
C ASP A 169 14.27 -4.01 -2.95
N ARG A 170 13.52 -3.39 -3.87
CA ARG A 170 13.72 -3.50 -5.33
C ARG A 170 13.61 -2.14 -6.02
N ASP A 171 14.11 -2.04 -7.25
CA ASP A 171 14.07 -0.80 -8.03
C ASP A 171 12.68 -0.38 -8.50
N GLN A 172 11.76 -1.32 -8.50
CA GLN A 172 10.41 -1.11 -9.00
C GLN A 172 9.42 -1.78 -8.05
N MET A 173 8.46 -1.03 -7.59
CA MET A 173 7.38 -1.51 -6.74
C MET A 173 6.06 -1.01 -7.28
N THR A 174 5.11 -1.92 -7.44
CA THR A 174 3.77 -1.60 -7.91
C THR A 174 2.80 -1.40 -6.74
N LEU A 175 1.67 -0.77 -7.02
CA LEU A 175 0.57 -0.67 -6.05
C LEU A 175 0.10 -2.05 -5.57
N LEU A 176 0.09 -3.04 -6.47
CA LEU A 176 -0.31 -4.41 -6.11
C LEU A 176 0.70 -5.09 -5.18
N ASP A 177 2.02 -4.83 -5.37
CA ASP A 177 3.03 -5.32 -4.43
C ASP A 177 2.80 -4.74 -3.03
N ALA A 178 2.55 -3.43 -2.93
CA ALA A 178 2.29 -2.77 -1.66
C ALA A 178 1.04 -3.31 -0.95
N ILE A 179 -0.04 -3.51 -1.70
CA ILE A 179 -1.28 -4.10 -1.19
C ILE A 179 -1.02 -5.54 -0.72
N SER A 180 -0.26 -6.32 -1.49
CA SER A 180 0.12 -7.68 -1.12
C SER A 180 0.95 -7.72 0.16
N MET A 181 1.92 -6.81 0.34
CA MET A 181 2.71 -6.69 1.58
C MET A 181 1.85 -6.31 2.78
N ALA A 182 0.82 -5.50 2.57
CA ALA A 182 -0.18 -5.16 3.59
C ALA A 182 -1.21 -6.29 3.85
N GLY A 183 -1.07 -7.45 3.20
CA GLY A 183 -1.94 -8.61 3.38
C GLY A 183 -3.31 -8.47 2.74
N ASP A 184 -3.42 -7.70 1.66
CA ASP A 184 -4.64 -7.34 0.93
C ASP A 184 -5.59 -6.38 1.70
N LEU A 185 -6.57 -5.85 0.96
CA LEU A 185 -7.66 -5.07 1.53
C LEU A 185 -8.58 -5.96 2.37
N THR A 186 -9.10 -5.42 3.45
CA THR A 186 -10.18 -6.09 4.17
C THR A 186 -11.46 -6.17 3.32
N ILE A 187 -12.43 -6.96 3.73
CA ILE A 187 -13.77 -7.01 3.08
C ILE A 187 -14.49 -5.66 3.15
N TYR A 188 -14.03 -4.76 4.00
CA TYR A 188 -14.59 -3.43 4.18
C TYR A 188 -13.85 -2.35 3.39
N GLY A 189 -12.70 -2.66 2.80
CA GLY A 189 -11.92 -1.74 1.99
C GLY A 189 -12.59 -1.48 0.64
N LYS A 190 -12.65 -0.20 0.23
CA LYS A 190 -13.15 0.18 -1.10
C LYS A 190 -12.09 -0.08 -2.14
N ARG A 191 -12.31 -1.06 -3.01
CA ARG A 191 -11.41 -1.40 -4.14
C ARG A 191 -11.52 -0.43 -5.31
N ASP A 192 -12.68 0.17 -5.47
CA ASP A 192 -12.97 1.16 -6.51
C ASP A 192 -12.36 2.54 -6.25
N LYS A 193 -11.80 2.77 -5.05
CA LYS A 193 -11.28 4.07 -4.65
C LYS A 193 -10.09 3.95 -3.68
N VAL A 194 -8.99 3.44 -4.19
CA VAL A 194 -7.71 3.46 -3.49
C VAL A 194 -6.99 4.77 -3.85
N MET A 195 -6.46 5.46 -2.85
CA MET A 195 -5.74 6.71 -3.05
C MET A 195 -4.25 6.51 -2.84
N VAL A 196 -3.46 7.06 -3.75
CA VAL A 196 -2.01 7.19 -3.59
C VAL A 196 -1.68 8.67 -3.45
N LEU A 197 -1.12 9.03 -2.30
CA LEU A 197 -0.65 10.37 -2.00
C LEU A 197 0.84 10.42 -2.26
N ARG A 198 1.27 11.31 -3.16
CA ARG A 198 2.66 11.46 -3.58
C ARG A 198 3.09 12.91 -3.50
N GLU A 199 4.27 13.14 -2.97
CA GLU A 199 4.89 14.46 -3.02
C GLU A 199 5.63 14.66 -4.34
N GLU A 200 5.22 15.68 -5.10
CA GLU A 200 5.83 16.06 -6.36
C GLU A 200 6.08 17.56 -6.39
N ASN A 201 7.33 17.96 -6.59
CA ASN A 201 7.74 19.38 -6.67
C ASN A 201 7.30 20.22 -5.46
N GLY A 202 7.34 19.66 -4.25
CA GLY A 202 6.95 20.35 -3.01
C GLY A 202 5.43 20.46 -2.81
N ALA A 203 4.62 19.82 -3.65
CA ALA A 203 3.17 19.76 -3.52
C ALA A 203 2.71 18.30 -3.38
N GLN A 204 1.71 18.08 -2.53
CA GLN A 204 1.11 16.76 -2.38
C GLN A 204 0.03 16.54 -3.45
N ARG A 205 0.21 15.51 -4.28
CA ARG A 205 -0.78 15.05 -5.25
C ARG A 205 -1.49 13.81 -4.76
N VAL A 206 -2.77 13.70 -5.10
CA VAL A 206 -3.61 12.54 -4.78
C VAL A 206 -4.06 11.88 -6.08
N TYR A 207 -3.74 10.61 -6.23
CA TYR A 207 -4.15 9.78 -7.34
C TYR A 207 -5.21 8.79 -6.87
N GLY A 208 -6.41 8.85 -7.47
CA GLY A 208 -7.44 7.85 -7.25
C GLY A 208 -7.24 6.69 -8.22
N ILE A 209 -7.25 5.46 -7.72
CA ILE A 209 -7.06 4.25 -8.51
C ILE A 209 -8.20 3.28 -8.22
N ASP A 210 -8.83 2.81 -9.28
CA ASP A 210 -9.85 1.77 -9.22
C ASP A 210 -9.21 0.40 -9.45
N LEU A 211 -9.15 -0.42 -8.41
CA LEU A 211 -8.62 -1.78 -8.48
C LEU A 211 -9.61 -2.76 -9.13
N CYS A 212 -10.87 -2.37 -9.29
CA CYS A 212 -11.87 -3.18 -9.99
C CYS A 212 -11.64 -3.14 -11.51
N SER A 213 -10.96 -2.08 -12.01
CA SER A 213 -10.65 -1.93 -13.43
C SER A 213 -9.13 -2.02 -13.67
N ALA A 214 -8.69 -3.09 -14.33
CA ALA A 214 -7.31 -3.28 -14.69
C ALA A 214 -6.81 -2.19 -15.66
N SER A 215 -7.64 -1.81 -16.61
CA SER A 215 -7.29 -0.79 -17.61
C SER A 215 -7.00 0.58 -16.96
N GLN A 216 -7.82 1.02 -16.02
CA GLN A 216 -7.61 2.27 -15.29
C GLN A 216 -6.41 2.17 -14.35
N MET A 217 -6.27 1.07 -13.64
CA MET A 217 -5.17 0.85 -12.70
C MET A 217 -3.81 0.87 -13.41
N TYR A 218 -3.63 0.10 -14.50
CA TYR A 218 -2.36 0.03 -15.23
C TYR A 218 -2.02 1.32 -15.98
N ALA A 219 -3.02 2.13 -16.36
CA ALA A 219 -2.82 3.43 -16.99
C ALA A 219 -2.46 4.53 -15.98
N SER A 220 -2.63 4.30 -14.68
CA SER A 220 -2.36 5.30 -13.65
C SER A 220 -0.86 5.58 -13.51
N PRO A 221 -0.42 6.84 -13.47
CA PRO A 221 0.99 7.18 -13.18
C PRO A 221 1.42 6.78 -11.75
N ALA A 222 0.48 6.54 -10.84
CA ALA A 222 0.75 6.08 -9.49
C ALA A 222 0.65 4.55 -9.33
N TYR A 223 0.46 3.79 -10.43
CA TYR A 223 0.57 2.34 -10.40
C TYR A 223 1.97 1.88 -9.98
N ASN A 224 3.00 2.52 -10.54
CA ASN A 224 4.38 2.35 -10.08
C ASN A 224 4.63 3.31 -8.92
N LEU A 225 4.90 2.74 -7.76
CA LEU A 225 5.09 3.50 -6.52
C LEU A 225 6.47 4.15 -6.47
N GLN A 226 6.54 5.27 -5.77
CA GLN A 226 7.77 5.97 -5.45
C GLN A 226 8.01 5.98 -3.94
N GLN A 227 9.21 6.33 -3.56
CA GLN A 227 9.57 6.54 -2.16
C GLN A 227 8.65 7.54 -1.48
N ASN A 228 8.28 7.23 -0.24
CA ASN A 228 7.38 8.00 0.62
C ASN A 228 5.93 8.12 0.10
N ASP A 229 5.55 7.34 -0.92
CA ASP A 229 4.13 7.25 -1.29
C ASP A 229 3.31 6.73 -0.09
N VAL A 230 2.15 7.32 0.09
CA VAL A 230 1.17 6.86 1.07
C VAL A 230 -0.04 6.29 0.32
N ILE A 231 -0.27 5.01 0.49
CA ILE A 231 -1.43 4.31 -0.04
C ILE A 231 -2.51 4.34 1.04
N TYR A 232 -3.67 4.88 0.71
CA TYR A 232 -4.80 4.93 1.62
C TYR A 232 -6.02 4.23 1.03
N VAL A 233 -6.56 3.27 1.79
CA VAL A 233 -7.76 2.51 1.45
C VAL A 233 -8.92 3.00 2.30
N GLU A 234 -9.91 3.63 1.67
CA GLU A 234 -11.10 4.09 2.38
C GLU A 234 -11.96 2.93 2.88
N PRO A 235 -12.55 3.04 4.09
CA PRO A 235 -13.55 2.10 4.55
C PRO A 235 -14.85 2.26 3.74
N ASN A 236 -15.56 1.16 3.54
CA ASN A 236 -16.90 1.20 2.96
C ASN A 236 -17.93 1.76 3.97
N THR A 237 -19.13 2.01 3.47
CA THR A 237 -20.23 2.59 4.28
C THR A 237 -20.66 1.70 5.45
N VAL A 238 -20.44 0.38 5.37
CA VAL A 238 -20.76 -0.55 6.46
C VAL A 238 -19.79 -0.35 7.61
N ARG A 239 -18.48 -0.31 7.31
CA ARG A 239 -17.44 -0.06 8.30
C ARG A 239 -17.54 1.33 8.91
N ALA A 240 -17.78 2.35 8.09
CA ALA A 240 -17.95 3.72 8.57
C ALA A 240 -19.13 3.84 9.56
N ARG A 241 -20.23 3.12 9.33
CA ARG A 241 -21.36 3.09 10.27
C ARG A 241 -21.05 2.35 11.58
N GLN A 242 -20.18 1.34 11.56
CA GLN A 242 -19.77 0.62 12.77
C GLN A 242 -19.00 1.53 13.75
N SER A 243 -18.44 2.63 13.30
CA SER A 243 -17.78 3.61 14.16
C SER A 243 -18.76 4.47 14.97
N THR A 244 -20.06 4.42 14.66
CA THR A 244 -21.11 5.17 15.38
C THR A 244 -21.89 4.24 16.30
N VAL A 245 -22.30 4.73 17.49
CA VAL A 245 -22.95 3.95 18.54
C VAL A 245 -24.23 3.22 18.05
N ASN A 246 -24.96 3.80 17.10
CA ASN A 246 -26.21 3.26 16.58
C ASN A 246 -26.23 3.01 15.06
N GLY A 247 -25.08 3.08 14.41
CA GLY A 247 -25.00 3.10 12.95
C GLY A 247 -25.61 1.89 12.23
N ASN A 248 -25.68 0.73 12.86
CA ASN A 248 -26.21 -0.49 12.29
C ASN A 248 -27.54 -0.96 12.93
N ASN A 249 -28.01 -0.34 14.02
CA ASN A 249 -29.19 -0.82 14.73
C ASN A 249 -30.43 -0.83 13.84
N VAL A 250 -30.69 0.24 13.09
CA VAL A 250 -31.86 0.35 12.19
C VAL A 250 -31.80 -0.63 11.01
N ARG A 251 -30.60 -1.14 10.65
CA ARG A 251 -30.43 -2.12 9.56
C ARG A 251 -30.29 -3.55 10.05
N SER A 252 -30.26 -3.78 11.36
CA SER A 252 -30.16 -5.12 11.90
C SER A 252 -31.51 -5.84 11.75
N THR A 253 -31.46 -7.10 11.34
CA THR A 253 -32.66 -7.96 11.24
C THR A 253 -33.40 -8.03 12.57
N SER A 254 -32.67 -8.03 13.71
CA SER A 254 -33.22 -8.05 15.06
C SER A 254 -34.09 -6.84 15.36
N PHE A 255 -33.70 -5.63 14.92
CA PHE A 255 -34.50 -4.42 15.08
C PHE A 255 -35.84 -4.53 14.39
N TRP A 256 -35.86 -5.00 13.13
CA TRP A 256 -37.07 -5.15 12.36
C TRP A 256 -37.99 -6.27 12.88
N ILE A 257 -37.41 -7.38 13.34
CA ILE A 257 -38.16 -8.46 13.99
C ILE A 257 -38.79 -7.94 15.28
N SER A 258 -38.06 -7.21 16.11
CA SER A 258 -38.60 -6.63 17.35
C SER A 258 -39.74 -5.63 17.08
N LEU A 259 -39.55 -4.78 16.07
CA LEU A 259 -40.57 -3.81 15.65
C LEU A 259 -41.82 -4.51 15.10
N ALA A 260 -41.66 -5.53 14.26
CA ALA A 260 -42.76 -6.32 13.72
C ALA A 260 -43.51 -7.06 14.84
N SER A 261 -42.82 -7.66 15.81
CA SER A 261 -43.39 -8.31 16.97
C SER A 261 -44.23 -7.34 17.82
N LEU A 262 -43.66 -6.13 18.08
CA LEU A 262 -44.38 -5.08 18.81
C LEU A 262 -45.66 -4.67 18.10
N LEU A 263 -45.60 -4.41 16.78
CA LEU A 263 -46.75 -4.05 15.97
C LEU A 263 -47.81 -5.15 15.93
N THR A 264 -47.39 -6.41 15.84
CA THR A 264 -48.31 -7.56 15.89
C THR A 264 -49.01 -7.65 17.23
N THR A 265 -48.30 -7.47 18.35
CA THR A 265 -48.85 -7.49 19.70
C THR A 265 -49.91 -6.38 19.90
N ILE A 266 -49.59 -5.16 19.48
CA ILE A 266 -50.52 -4.02 19.52
C ILE A 266 -51.76 -4.30 18.67
N SER A 267 -51.56 -4.85 17.48
CA SER A 267 -52.65 -5.18 16.56
C SER A 267 -53.61 -6.19 17.18
N VAL A 268 -53.09 -7.25 17.81
CA VAL A 268 -53.95 -8.26 18.51
C VAL A 268 -54.69 -7.63 19.68
N LEU A 269 -54.07 -6.71 20.41
CA LEU A 269 -54.69 -6.06 21.58
C LEU A 269 -55.84 -5.10 21.17
N VAL A 270 -55.67 -4.38 20.07
CA VAL A 270 -56.68 -3.42 19.57
C VAL A 270 -57.86 -4.10 18.86
N PHE A 271 -57.62 -5.27 18.25
CA PHE A 271 -58.66 -5.99 17.49
C PHE A 271 -59.31 -7.15 18.26
N LYS A 272 -58.93 -7.36 19.53
CA LYS A 272 -59.54 -8.29 20.44
C LYS A 272 -60.74 -7.62 21.14
#